data_8643f3c95cb83211eaa1b3aa4161783f
#
_entry.id   8643f3c95cb83211eaa1b3aa4161783f
#
_cell.length_a   1.000
_cell.length_b   1.000
_cell.length_c   1.000
_cell.angle_alpha   90.00
_cell.angle_beta   90.00
_cell.angle_gamma   90.00
#
_symmetry.space_group_name_H-M   'P 1'
#
loop_
_entity.id
_entity.type
_entity.pdbx_description
1 polymer ?
#
loop_
_entity_poly.entity_id
_entity_poly.type
_entity_poly.pdbx_seq_one_letter_code
_entity_poly.pdbx_strand_id
1 'polypeptide(L)'
;MKKAALGLTIVSAALLSACATSQSAGTPANGAQTATAPSRLDEIIARGTLRACTTGDYKPYSFYRQDGTFEGIDIDMTQSLAKSLGVKAEFVKTSWSNLMNDFLAKCDVAVGGVSTTLERQKRAFFTEAYQVDGKTPIVRCADVKKYQTIEQINQPSVRVIMNPGGTNERFAKQFLPNANLIMYPDNVTIFKQILAGKADVMVTDASETMLQQKLNPGLCSVHPDKPFQYGEKAWMVPRGDVVFQQYVDQWLHLARASGEYQAISDKWLK
;
A
#
# COMPACT_ATOMS: atom_id res chain seq x y z
N MET A 1 1.77 73.83 -63.57
CA MET A 1 2.70 73.93 -64.74
C MET A 1 3.07 72.49 -65.13
N LYS A 2 2.67 72.11 -66.33
CA LYS A 2 3.29 71.29 -67.36
C LYS A 2 3.57 69.81 -66.92
N LYS A 3 2.77 68.85 -67.45
CA LYS A 3 3.01 68.05 -68.71
C LYS A 3 3.97 66.86 -68.35
N ALA A 4 3.83 65.64 -68.81
CA ALA A 4 3.15 65.10 -69.96
C ALA A 4 3.08 63.57 -69.81
N ALA A 5 2.14 63.00 -70.48
CA ALA A 5 1.91 61.61 -70.81
C ALA A 5 3.08 60.94 -71.55
N LEU A 6 3.19 59.63 -71.43
CA LEU A 6 3.34 58.81 -72.64
C LEU A 6 3.07 57.36 -72.27
N GLY A 7 2.17 56.73 -72.99
CA GLY A 7 1.83 55.33 -72.91
C GLY A 7 2.80 54.50 -73.67
N LEU A 8 2.77 53.19 -73.38
CA LEU A 8 3.12 52.20 -74.41
C LEU A 8 2.45 50.86 -74.07
N THR A 9 1.57 50.48 -74.88
CA THR A 9 1.04 49.12 -75.05
C THR A 9 2.15 48.13 -75.30
N ILE A 10 2.02 46.92 -74.77
CA ILE A 10 2.49 45.72 -75.51
C ILE A 10 2.02 44.46 -74.81
N VAL A 11 1.25 43.72 -75.55
CA VAL A 11 1.25 42.26 -75.87
C VAL A 11 1.15 41.22 -74.74
N SER A 12 0.04 40.59 -74.84
CA SER A 12 -0.28 39.33 -74.15
C SER A 12 0.66 38.19 -74.61
N ALA A 13 1.23 37.45 -73.66
CA ALA A 13 1.72 36.12 -73.92
C ALA A 13 1.08 35.20 -72.83
N ALA A 14 0.12 34.43 -73.30
CA ALA A 14 -0.46 33.35 -72.51
C ALA A 14 0.52 32.19 -72.39
N LEU A 15 1.04 31.98 -71.16
CA LEU A 15 1.73 30.74 -70.81
C LEU A 15 0.79 29.89 -69.98
N LEU A 16 0.28 28.83 -70.61
CA LEU A 16 -0.43 27.74 -69.99
C LEU A 16 0.57 26.95 -69.12
N SER A 17 0.61 27.20 -67.83
CA SER A 17 1.29 26.31 -66.89
C SER A 17 0.34 25.22 -66.52
N ALA A 18 0.60 24.00 -67.01
CA ALA A 18 -0.04 22.79 -66.56
C ALA A 18 0.38 22.53 -65.06
N CYS A 19 -0.53 22.69 -64.11
CA CYS A 19 -0.37 22.20 -62.76
C CYS A 19 -0.50 20.67 -62.79
N ALA A 20 0.63 20.00 -62.79
CA ALA A 20 0.67 18.58 -62.45
C ALA A 20 0.34 18.45 -60.96
N THR A 21 -0.88 18.05 -60.65
CA THR A 21 -1.25 17.59 -59.31
C THR A 21 -0.52 16.30 -59.01
N SER A 22 0.61 16.38 -58.31
CA SER A 22 1.22 15.23 -57.65
C SER A 22 0.26 14.74 -56.58
N GLN A 23 -0.56 13.75 -56.87
CA GLN A 23 -1.24 12.95 -55.85
C GLN A 23 -0.16 12.17 -55.12
N SER A 24 0.30 12.72 -54.02
CA SER A 24 1.00 11.97 -52.97
C SER A 24 0.00 10.94 -52.45
N ALA A 25 0.16 9.70 -52.86
CA ALA A 25 -0.49 8.57 -52.25
C ALA A 25 -0.06 8.57 -50.78
N GLY A 26 -0.89 9.20 -49.92
CA GLY A 26 -0.75 9.10 -48.49
C GLY A 26 -0.85 7.65 -48.07
N THR A 27 0.27 7.04 -47.76
CA THR A 27 0.30 5.78 -47.04
C THR A 27 -0.54 5.99 -45.77
N PRO A 28 -1.60 5.20 -45.52
CA PRO A 28 -2.29 5.29 -44.25
C PRO A 28 -1.23 5.03 -43.17
N ALA A 29 -0.94 6.02 -42.35
CA ALA A 29 -0.21 5.83 -41.14
C ALA A 29 -1.05 4.84 -40.32
N ASN A 30 -0.70 3.58 -40.43
CA ASN A 30 -1.18 2.55 -39.55
C ASN A 30 -0.64 2.96 -38.18
N GLY A 31 -1.43 3.78 -37.46
CA GLY A 31 -1.20 4.04 -36.03
C GLY A 31 -1.23 2.69 -35.35
N ALA A 32 -0.06 2.10 -35.20
CA ALA A 32 0.09 0.96 -34.29
C ALA A 32 -0.41 1.49 -32.93
N GLN A 33 -1.69 1.24 -32.66
CA GLN A 33 -2.18 1.27 -31.31
C GLN A 33 -1.27 0.28 -30.58
N THR A 34 -0.29 0.82 -29.84
CA THR A 34 0.44 0.02 -28.85
C THR A 34 -0.65 -0.55 -27.95
N ALA A 35 -0.94 -1.83 -28.11
CA ALA A 35 -1.83 -2.54 -27.23
C ALA A 35 -1.26 -2.33 -25.83
N THR A 36 -1.91 -1.48 -25.03
CA THR A 36 -1.59 -1.34 -23.63
C THR A 36 -1.69 -2.73 -23.03
N ALA A 37 -0.66 -3.14 -22.28
CA ALA A 37 -0.70 -4.41 -21.57
C ALA A 37 -2.03 -4.48 -20.78
N PRO A 38 -2.72 -5.64 -20.79
CA PRO A 38 -3.99 -5.77 -20.07
C PRO A 38 -3.79 -5.40 -18.60
N SER A 39 -4.76 -4.64 -18.07
CA SER A 39 -4.75 -4.30 -16.66
C SER A 39 -4.98 -5.56 -15.80
N ARG A 40 -4.43 -5.58 -14.62
CA ARG A 40 -4.73 -6.61 -13.62
C ARG A 40 -6.23 -6.70 -13.32
N LEU A 41 -6.97 -5.61 -13.47
CA LEU A 41 -8.43 -5.57 -13.37
C LEU A 41 -9.07 -6.56 -14.34
N ASP A 42 -8.68 -6.50 -15.61
CA ASP A 42 -9.23 -7.37 -16.67
C ASP A 42 -8.84 -8.83 -16.45
N GLU A 43 -7.58 -9.07 -16.03
CA GLU A 43 -7.09 -10.41 -15.71
C GLU A 43 -7.83 -11.05 -14.53
N ILE A 44 -8.12 -10.28 -13.47
CA ILE A 44 -8.89 -10.74 -12.30
C ILE A 44 -10.30 -11.14 -12.70
N ILE A 45 -10.98 -10.28 -13.47
CA ILE A 45 -12.35 -10.53 -13.94
C ILE A 45 -12.38 -11.76 -14.84
N ALA A 46 -11.48 -11.86 -15.82
CA ALA A 46 -11.39 -13.00 -16.72
C ALA A 46 -11.08 -14.32 -15.99
N ARG A 47 -10.25 -14.28 -14.96
CA ARG A 47 -9.88 -15.44 -14.15
C ARG A 47 -10.96 -15.81 -13.12
N GLY A 48 -11.81 -14.90 -12.73
CA GLY A 48 -12.84 -15.08 -11.71
C GLY A 48 -12.30 -15.14 -10.28
N THR A 49 -11.08 -14.64 -10.05
CA THR A 49 -10.42 -14.74 -8.73
C THR A 49 -9.51 -13.54 -8.47
N LEU A 50 -9.67 -12.90 -7.30
CA LEU A 50 -8.77 -11.89 -6.75
C LEU A 50 -7.80 -12.56 -5.76
N ARG A 51 -6.51 -12.56 -6.06
CA ARG A 51 -5.47 -13.13 -5.22
C ARG A 51 -4.86 -12.08 -4.32
N ALA A 52 -4.97 -12.27 -3.01
CA ALA A 52 -4.48 -11.35 -1.99
C ALA A 52 -3.38 -11.99 -1.15
N CYS A 53 -2.16 -11.45 -1.21
CA CYS A 53 -1.08 -11.82 -0.31
C CYS A 53 -1.27 -11.17 1.06
N THR A 54 -1.18 -11.99 2.12
CA THR A 54 -1.30 -11.51 3.50
C THR A 54 -0.48 -12.37 4.46
N THR A 55 0.01 -11.79 5.55
CA THR A 55 0.89 -12.51 6.49
C THR A 55 0.10 -13.37 7.46
N GLY A 56 -1.10 -12.95 7.85
CA GLY A 56 -1.93 -13.70 8.79
C GLY A 56 -1.43 -13.71 10.24
N ASP A 57 -0.58 -12.76 10.60
CA ASP A 57 0.01 -12.64 11.93
C ASP A 57 -0.15 -11.25 12.56
N TYR A 58 -1.06 -10.43 11.99
CA TYR A 58 -1.18 -9.02 12.34
C TYR A 58 -2.62 -8.60 12.61
N LYS A 59 -3.13 -8.89 13.82
CA LYS A 59 -4.43 -8.40 14.27
C LYS A 59 -4.41 -6.86 14.46
N PRO A 60 -5.50 -6.15 14.13
CA PRO A 60 -6.82 -6.62 13.69
C PRO A 60 -6.95 -6.79 12.17
N TYR A 61 -5.89 -6.56 11.39
CA TYR A 61 -5.96 -6.50 9.92
C TYR A 61 -6.03 -7.86 9.26
N SER A 62 -5.18 -8.80 9.70
CA SER A 62 -5.09 -10.15 9.14
C SER A 62 -4.63 -11.15 10.19
N PHE A 63 -5.37 -12.21 10.37
CA PHE A 63 -5.02 -13.31 11.27
C PHE A 63 -5.35 -14.65 10.62
N TYR A 64 -4.38 -15.57 10.63
CA TYR A 64 -4.54 -16.92 10.13
C TYR A 64 -4.93 -17.86 11.27
N ARG A 65 -6.11 -18.44 11.19
CA ARG A 65 -6.69 -19.31 12.21
C ARG A 65 -6.13 -20.73 12.11
N GLN A 66 -6.32 -21.51 13.17
CA GLN A 66 -5.93 -22.92 13.21
C GLN A 66 -6.74 -23.79 12.24
N ASP A 67 -7.95 -23.38 11.88
CA ASP A 67 -8.80 -24.07 10.92
C ASP A 67 -8.42 -23.80 9.45
N GLY A 68 -7.35 -23.03 9.21
CA GLY A 68 -6.86 -22.71 7.87
C GLY A 68 -7.53 -21.51 7.22
N THR A 69 -8.39 -20.77 7.94
CA THR A 69 -9.07 -19.58 7.42
C THR A 69 -8.36 -18.29 7.86
N PHE A 70 -8.60 -17.22 7.11
CA PHE A 70 -8.15 -15.87 7.48
C PHE A 70 -9.32 -15.06 8.03
N GLU A 71 -9.02 -14.15 8.97
CA GLU A 71 -9.95 -13.19 9.52
C GLU A 71 -9.27 -11.83 9.73
N GLY A 72 -10.05 -10.75 9.80
CA GLY A 72 -9.55 -9.40 10.08
C GLY A 72 -10.14 -8.34 9.16
N ILE A 73 -9.82 -7.08 9.43
CA ILE A 73 -10.33 -5.92 8.68
C ILE A 73 -10.01 -6.07 7.19
N ASP A 74 -8.75 -6.31 6.85
CA ASP A 74 -8.32 -6.37 5.44
C ASP A 74 -8.83 -7.65 4.74
N ILE A 75 -9.12 -8.70 5.51
CA ILE A 75 -9.73 -9.91 4.97
C ILE A 75 -11.18 -9.63 4.55
N ASP A 76 -11.98 -9.04 5.43
CA ASP A 76 -13.38 -8.70 5.14
C ASP A 76 -13.46 -7.65 4.01
N MET A 77 -12.58 -6.64 4.01
CA MET A 77 -12.47 -5.65 2.94
C MET A 77 -12.07 -6.27 1.61
N THR A 78 -11.13 -7.24 1.60
CA THR A 78 -10.75 -7.95 0.36
C THR A 78 -11.92 -8.77 -0.21
N GLN A 79 -12.73 -9.38 0.66
CA GLN A 79 -13.95 -10.08 0.24
C GLN A 79 -14.97 -9.12 -0.37
N SER A 80 -15.10 -7.90 0.19
CA SER A 80 -15.96 -6.85 -0.37
C SER A 80 -15.46 -6.39 -1.74
N LEU A 81 -14.15 -6.14 -1.91
CA LEU A 81 -13.57 -5.81 -3.21
C LEU A 81 -13.82 -6.93 -4.23
N ALA A 82 -13.58 -8.19 -3.86
CA ALA A 82 -13.83 -9.32 -4.75
C ALA A 82 -15.29 -9.41 -5.17
N LYS A 83 -16.21 -9.17 -4.23
CA LYS A 83 -17.66 -9.09 -4.52
C LYS A 83 -18.00 -7.97 -5.51
N SER A 84 -17.39 -6.80 -5.38
CA SER A 84 -17.62 -5.68 -6.32
C SER A 84 -17.15 -6.01 -7.73
N LEU A 85 -16.12 -6.87 -7.86
CA LEU A 85 -15.60 -7.39 -9.13
C LEU A 85 -16.39 -8.59 -9.69
N GLY A 86 -17.32 -9.14 -8.91
CA GLY A 86 -18.04 -10.37 -9.29
C GLY A 86 -17.17 -11.63 -9.25
N VAL A 87 -16.10 -11.64 -8.47
CA VAL A 87 -15.12 -12.74 -8.38
C VAL A 87 -14.99 -13.27 -6.96
N LYS A 88 -14.19 -14.35 -6.78
CA LYS A 88 -13.86 -14.90 -5.45
C LYS A 88 -12.55 -14.31 -4.94
N ALA A 89 -12.45 -14.09 -3.63
CA ALA A 89 -11.18 -13.78 -2.97
C ALA A 89 -10.42 -15.07 -2.67
N GLU A 90 -9.12 -15.09 -2.98
CA GLU A 90 -8.17 -16.14 -2.63
C GLU A 90 -7.02 -15.52 -1.85
N PHE A 91 -6.77 -16.02 -0.62
CA PHE A 91 -5.72 -15.51 0.23
C PHE A 91 -4.46 -16.38 0.14
N VAL A 92 -3.34 -15.73 -0.16
CA VAL A 92 -2.03 -16.37 -0.26
C VAL A 92 -1.22 -16.00 0.97
N LYS A 93 -0.97 -16.99 1.83
CA LYS A 93 -0.17 -16.78 3.04
C LYS A 93 1.29 -16.49 2.70
N THR A 94 1.83 -15.45 3.32
CA THR A 94 3.24 -15.05 3.19
C THR A 94 3.83 -14.67 4.56
N SER A 95 5.03 -14.09 4.57
CA SER A 95 5.66 -13.48 5.74
C SER A 95 6.06 -12.04 5.44
N TRP A 96 6.31 -11.23 6.48
CA TRP A 96 6.76 -9.85 6.28
C TRP A 96 8.04 -9.75 5.45
N SER A 97 8.97 -10.70 5.61
CA SER A 97 10.21 -10.76 4.83
C SER A 97 9.97 -11.08 3.35
N ASN A 98 8.96 -11.90 3.05
CA ASN A 98 8.66 -12.35 1.69
C ASN A 98 7.53 -11.56 1.01
N LEU A 99 6.80 -10.72 1.74
CA LEU A 99 5.58 -10.05 1.27
C LEU A 99 5.74 -9.41 -0.11
N MET A 100 6.81 -8.65 -0.33
CA MET A 100 7.03 -7.98 -1.62
C MET A 100 7.29 -8.97 -2.76
N ASN A 101 8.09 -10.00 -2.52
CA ASN A 101 8.43 -10.99 -3.54
C ASN A 101 7.23 -11.87 -3.89
N ASP A 102 6.48 -12.32 -2.88
CA ASP A 102 5.28 -13.11 -3.07
C ASP A 102 4.17 -12.29 -3.76
N PHE A 103 3.99 -11.02 -3.38
CA PHE A 103 3.07 -10.11 -4.04
C PHE A 103 3.37 -10.00 -5.54
N LEU A 104 4.61 -9.70 -5.90
CA LEU A 104 5.01 -9.53 -7.30
C LEU A 104 4.87 -10.82 -8.12
N ALA A 105 5.06 -11.97 -7.49
CA ALA A 105 5.05 -13.27 -8.19
C ALA A 105 3.68 -13.95 -8.23
N LYS A 106 2.80 -13.72 -7.25
CA LYS A 106 1.65 -14.60 -7.00
C LYS A 106 0.32 -13.87 -6.85
N CYS A 107 0.32 -12.58 -6.50
CA CYS A 107 -0.87 -11.89 -6.03
C CYS A 107 -1.22 -10.66 -6.87
N ASP A 108 -2.49 -10.30 -6.83
CA ASP A 108 -3.02 -9.09 -7.46
C ASP A 108 -2.93 -7.90 -6.50
N VAL A 109 -3.09 -8.17 -5.20
CA VAL A 109 -2.97 -7.18 -4.11
C VAL A 109 -2.16 -7.76 -2.96
N ALA A 110 -1.57 -6.90 -2.14
CA ALA A 110 -1.06 -7.29 -0.83
C ALA A 110 -1.75 -6.46 0.25
N VAL A 111 -2.31 -7.15 1.22
CA VAL A 111 -3.22 -6.65 2.25
C VAL A 111 -2.81 -7.13 3.65
N GLY A 112 -3.45 -6.64 4.70
CA GLY A 112 -3.21 -7.08 6.07
C GLY A 112 -2.41 -6.07 6.89
N GLY A 113 -2.83 -4.80 6.89
CA GLY A 113 -2.19 -3.74 7.66
C GLY A 113 -0.84 -3.31 7.09
N VAL A 114 -0.71 -3.32 5.76
CA VAL A 114 0.54 -2.98 5.08
C VAL A 114 0.84 -1.50 5.25
N SER A 115 1.94 -1.17 5.93
CA SER A 115 2.38 0.22 6.05
C SER A 115 2.93 0.74 4.74
N THR A 116 2.53 1.96 4.35
CA THR A 116 3.10 2.68 3.21
C THR A 116 4.55 3.05 3.50
N THR A 117 5.43 2.80 2.55
CA THR A 117 6.83 3.23 2.62
C THR A 117 7.36 3.54 1.23
N LEU A 118 8.25 4.54 1.12
CA LEU A 118 8.90 4.86 -0.16
C LEU A 118 9.73 3.68 -0.70
N GLU A 119 10.24 2.81 0.18
CA GLU A 119 10.97 1.62 -0.24
C GLU A 119 10.06 0.62 -0.98
N ARG A 120 8.86 0.37 -0.44
CA ARG A 120 7.85 -0.46 -1.11
C ARG A 120 7.31 0.22 -2.37
N GLN A 121 7.15 1.56 -2.34
CA GLN A 121 6.64 2.35 -3.48
C GLN A 121 7.54 2.26 -4.72
N LYS A 122 8.83 2.00 -4.57
CA LYS A 122 9.71 1.75 -5.72
C LYS A 122 9.31 0.52 -6.54
N ARG A 123 8.62 -0.44 -5.91
CA ARG A 123 8.31 -1.75 -6.51
C ARG A 123 6.80 -2.02 -6.69
N ALA A 124 5.95 -1.28 -5.99
CA ALA A 124 4.51 -1.41 -6.01
C ALA A 124 3.86 -0.02 -6.02
N PHE A 125 2.62 0.12 -6.46
CA PHE A 125 1.79 1.25 -6.10
C PHE A 125 1.07 0.96 -4.79
N PHE A 126 0.64 2.01 -4.10
CA PHE A 126 -0.29 1.92 -2.99
C PHE A 126 -1.64 2.51 -3.39
N THR A 127 -2.71 1.96 -2.82
CA THR A 127 -4.01 2.61 -2.82
C THR A 127 -3.99 3.88 -1.97
N GLU A 128 -5.08 4.66 -1.97
CA GLU A 128 -5.31 5.61 -0.90
C GLU A 128 -5.17 4.94 0.46
N ALA A 129 -4.59 5.67 1.40
CA ALA A 129 -4.47 5.16 2.76
C ALA A 129 -5.85 5.03 3.41
N TYR A 130 -6.17 3.87 3.96
CA TYR A 130 -7.45 3.66 4.65
C TYR A 130 -7.36 3.96 6.15
N GLN A 131 -6.16 4.01 6.71
CA GLN A 131 -5.94 4.33 8.12
C GLN A 131 -4.64 5.09 8.33
N VAL A 132 -4.70 6.14 9.16
CA VAL A 132 -3.51 6.78 9.74
C VAL A 132 -3.08 5.99 10.96
N ASP A 133 -1.78 5.82 11.10
CA ASP A 133 -1.15 5.03 12.17
C ASP A 133 0.22 5.62 12.51
N GLY A 134 1.03 4.92 13.28
CA GLY A 134 2.40 5.36 13.57
C GLY A 134 3.07 4.49 14.63
N LYS A 135 4.38 4.58 14.74
CA LYS A 135 5.18 3.76 15.66
C LYS A 135 5.11 4.28 17.09
N THR A 136 4.64 3.43 18.00
CA THR A 136 4.57 3.71 19.43
C THR A 136 5.02 2.49 20.24
N PRO A 137 5.54 2.68 21.48
CA PRO A 137 5.93 1.57 22.31
C PRO A 137 4.73 0.85 22.94
N ILE A 138 4.86 -0.46 23.14
CA ILE A 138 4.05 -1.26 24.03
C ILE A 138 4.94 -1.95 25.04
N VAL A 139 4.58 -1.88 26.31
CA VAL A 139 5.39 -2.30 27.45
C VAL A 139 4.52 -2.91 28.54
N ARG A 140 5.10 -3.52 29.58
CA ARG A 140 4.35 -3.80 30.80
C ARG A 140 3.82 -2.51 31.40
N CYS A 141 2.60 -2.49 31.91
CA CYS A 141 1.97 -1.28 32.44
C CYS A 141 2.78 -0.61 33.59
N ALA A 142 3.49 -1.39 34.40
CA ALA A 142 4.38 -0.88 35.44
C ALA A 142 5.58 -0.09 34.87
N ASP A 143 5.92 -0.29 33.61
CA ASP A 143 7.11 0.28 32.98
C ASP A 143 6.81 1.48 32.05
N VAL A 144 5.53 1.87 31.89
CA VAL A 144 5.11 2.94 30.97
C VAL A 144 5.95 4.22 31.11
N LYS A 145 6.27 4.65 32.34
CA LYS A 145 7.05 5.88 32.55
C LYS A 145 8.52 5.77 32.14
N LYS A 146 9.04 4.55 31.92
CA LYS A 146 10.45 4.30 31.59
C LYS A 146 10.73 4.40 30.08
N TYR A 147 9.69 4.32 29.23
CA TYR A 147 9.85 4.15 27.80
C TYR A 147 9.01 5.15 26.98
N GLN A 148 9.06 6.42 27.39
CA GLN A 148 8.29 7.51 26.79
C GLN A 148 8.96 8.11 25.54
N THR A 149 10.29 7.99 25.41
CA THR A 149 11.05 8.60 24.31
C THR A 149 11.99 7.60 23.66
N ILE A 150 12.42 7.92 22.44
CA ILE A 150 13.42 7.13 21.72
C ILE A 150 14.71 7.01 22.55
N GLU A 151 15.15 8.10 23.19
CA GLU A 151 16.37 8.12 24.00
C GLU A 151 16.28 7.20 25.22
N GLN A 152 15.12 7.11 25.85
CA GLN A 152 14.89 6.19 26.99
C GLN A 152 14.90 4.72 26.54
N ILE A 153 14.45 4.44 25.32
CA ILE A 153 14.41 3.07 24.77
C ILE A 153 15.76 2.68 24.17
N ASN A 154 16.47 3.62 23.54
CA ASN A 154 17.74 3.38 22.84
C ASN A 154 18.92 3.28 23.83
N GLN A 155 18.83 2.39 24.80
CA GLN A 155 19.86 2.14 25.82
C GLN A 155 20.32 0.69 25.77
N PRO A 156 21.61 0.38 26.00
CA PRO A 156 22.15 -0.99 25.98
C PRO A 156 21.45 -1.96 26.94
N SER A 157 20.87 -1.44 28.03
CA SER A 157 20.15 -2.22 29.02
C SER A 157 18.72 -2.54 28.62
N VAL A 158 18.16 -1.90 27.58
CA VAL A 158 16.77 -2.07 27.15
C VAL A 158 16.67 -3.16 26.07
N ARG A 159 15.89 -4.19 26.35
CA ARG A 159 15.61 -5.31 25.44
C ARG A 159 14.42 -4.97 24.56
N VAL A 160 14.70 -4.62 23.30
CA VAL A 160 13.70 -4.27 22.30
C VAL A 160 13.41 -5.50 21.45
N ILE A 161 12.18 -6.01 21.51
CA ILE A 161 11.76 -7.18 20.73
C ILE A 161 11.05 -6.76 19.45
N MET A 162 11.29 -7.46 18.34
CA MET A 162 10.66 -7.20 17.04
C MET A 162 10.57 -8.45 16.20
N ASN A 163 9.60 -8.49 15.28
CA ASN A 163 9.50 -9.51 14.24
C ASN A 163 10.36 -9.16 13.02
N PRO A 164 10.87 -10.16 12.27
CA PRO A 164 11.73 -9.92 11.11
C PRO A 164 10.97 -9.43 9.88
N GLY A 165 11.64 -8.64 9.03
CA GLY A 165 11.25 -8.30 7.67
C GLY A 165 10.25 -7.15 7.53
N GLY A 166 9.70 -6.64 8.64
CA GLY A 166 8.69 -5.59 8.64
C GLY A 166 9.23 -4.18 8.91
N THR A 167 8.30 -3.24 9.06
CA THR A 167 8.61 -1.85 9.42
C THR A 167 9.07 -1.72 10.87
N ASN A 168 8.70 -2.65 11.76
CA ASN A 168 9.13 -2.67 13.15
C ASN A 168 10.64 -2.92 13.26
N GLU A 169 11.15 -3.92 12.53
CA GLU A 169 12.59 -4.19 12.46
C GLU A 169 13.36 -2.98 11.90
N ARG A 170 12.86 -2.39 10.81
CA ARG A 170 13.50 -1.20 10.22
C ARG A 170 13.54 -0.03 11.20
N PHE A 171 12.43 0.25 11.88
CA PHE A 171 12.37 1.29 12.90
C PHE A 171 13.38 1.03 14.01
N ALA A 172 13.40 -0.18 14.56
CA ALA A 172 14.31 -0.51 15.65
C ALA A 172 15.79 -0.36 15.22
N LYS A 173 16.17 -0.88 14.07
CA LYS A 173 17.54 -0.75 13.55
C LYS A 173 17.95 0.72 13.27
N GLN A 174 17.02 1.54 12.84
CA GLN A 174 17.29 2.93 12.48
C GLN A 174 17.34 3.86 13.70
N PHE A 175 16.40 3.71 14.62
CA PHE A 175 16.20 4.67 15.72
C PHE A 175 16.64 4.15 17.09
N LEU A 176 16.85 2.84 17.23
CA LEU A 176 17.23 2.20 18.48
C LEU A 176 18.51 1.37 18.34
N PRO A 177 19.56 1.85 17.63
CA PRO A 177 20.74 1.04 17.32
C PRO A 177 21.57 0.67 18.54
N ASN A 178 21.44 1.39 19.67
CA ASN A 178 22.17 1.12 20.91
C ASN A 178 21.42 0.15 21.83
N ALA A 179 20.13 -0.10 21.60
CA ALA A 179 19.34 -1.02 22.40
C ALA A 179 19.73 -2.48 22.15
N ASN A 180 19.42 -3.35 23.08
CA ASN A 180 19.56 -4.81 22.91
C ASN A 180 18.40 -5.32 22.03
N LEU A 181 18.62 -5.43 20.72
CA LEU A 181 17.62 -5.82 19.74
C LEU A 181 17.44 -7.34 19.72
N ILE A 182 16.21 -7.82 20.02
CA ILE A 182 15.84 -9.22 20.06
C ILE A 182 14.92 -9.52 18.88
N MET A 183 15.39 -10.34 17.95
CA MET A 183 14.58 -10.84 16.84
C MET A 183 13.71 -12.02 17.31
N TYR A 184 12.39 -11.91 17.10
CA TYR A 184 11.44 -12.96 17.46
C TYR A 184 10.49 -13.25 16.29
N PRO A 185 10.55 -14.46 15.69
CA PRO A 185 9.86 -14.73 14.41
C PRO A 185 8.33 -14.79 14.52
N ASP A 186 7.79 -15.16 15.69
CA ASP A 186 6.35 -15.33 15.89
C ASP A 186 5.71 -14.01 16.36
N ASN A 187 5.15 -13.27 15.41
CA ASN A 187 4.50 -11.98 15.67
C ASN A 187 3.20 -12.09 16.50
N VAL A 188 2.60 -13.28 16.59
CA VAL A 188 1.39 -13.51 17.37
C VAL A 188 1.69 -13.62 18.85
N THR A 189 2.78 -14.32 19.20
CA THR A 189 3.14 -14.58 20.61
C THR A 189 4.21 -13.62 21.15
N ILE A 190 4.68 -12.68 20.34
CA ILE A 190 5.73 -11.70 20.69
C ILE A 190 5.36 -10.88 21.95
N PHE A 191 4.11 -10.51 22.10
CA PHE A 191 3.62 -9.72 23.24
C PHE A 191 3.71 -10.49 24.58
N LYS A 192 3.58 -11.82 24.52
CA LYS A 192 3.77 -12.68 25.69
C LYS A 192 5.21 -12.67 26.21
N GLN A 193 6.19 -12.40 25.33
CA GLN A 193 7.60 -12.29 25.72
C GLN A 193 7.83 -11.04 26.61
N ILE A 194 7.11 -9.95 26.35
CA ILE A 194 7.16 -8.73 27.17
C ILE A 194 6.55 -9.01 28.55
N LEU A 195 5.37 -9.65 28.58
CA LEU A 195 4.71 -10.04 29.83
C LEU A 195 5.58 -10.98 30.69
N ALA A 196 6.25 -11.92 30.03
CA ALA A 196 7.14 -12.88 30.69
C ALA A 196 8.49 -12.29 31.13
N GLY A 197 8.71 -10.96 30.92
CA GLY A 197 9.96 -10.30 31.28
C GLY A 197 11.17 -10.71 30.44
N LYS A 198 10.96 -11.39 29.30
CA LYS A 198 12.03 -11.76 28.34
C LYS A 198 12.43 -10.61 27.43
N ALA A 199 11.56 -9.63 27.30
CA ALA A 199 11.82 -8.36 26.64
C ALA A 199 11.19 -7.21 27.46
N ASP A 200 11.56 -5.97 27.16
CA ASP A 200 11.07 -4.80 27.88
C ASP A 200 10.05 -4.02 27.06
N VAL A 201 10.28 -3.89 25.77
CA VAL A 201 9.48 -3.06 24.88
C VAL A 201 9.45 -3.64 23.47
N MET A 202 8.33 -3.46 22.79
CA MET A 202 8.20 -3.52 21.34
C MET A 202 7.75 -2.16 20.83
N VAL A 203 8.35 -1.67 19.76
CA VAL A 203 7.84 -0.49 19.04
C VAL A 203 7.14 -0.97 17.79
N THR A 204 5.84 -0.78 17.75
CA THR A 204 4.99 -1.19 16.65
C THR A 204 3.91 -0.13 16.38
N ASP A 205 2.94 -0.41 15.52
CA ASP A 205 1.93 0.56 15.13
C ASP A 205 0.92 0.82 16.27
N ALA A 206 0.48 2.06 16.41
CA ALA A 206 -0.41 2.49 17.48
C ALA A 206 -1.70 1.67 17.55
N SER A 207 -2.30 1.38 16.40
CA SER A 207 -3.49 0.53 16.30
C SER A 207 -3.27 -0.87 16.88
N GLU A 208 -2.10 -1.47 16.63
CA GLU A 208 -1.74 -2.76 17.19
C GLU A 208 -1.52 -2.67 18.70
N THR A 209 -0.80 -1.65 19.18
CA THR A 209 -0.54 -1.50 20.62
C THR A 209 -1.82 -1.33 21.42
N MET A 210 -2.80 -0.57 20.89
CA MET A 210 -4.11 -0.39 21.52
C MET A 210 -4.91 -1.69 21.58
N LEU A 211 -4.90 -2.48 20.50
CA LEU A 211 -5.55 -3.79 20.48
C LEU A 211 -4.85 -4.76 21.44
N GLN A 212 -3.53 -4.82 21.40
CA GLN A 212 -2.75 -5.74 22.24
C GLN A 212 -2.87 -5.42 23.74
N GLN A 213 -3.04 -4.16 24.10
CA GLN A 213 -3.37 -3.76 25.46
C GLN A 213 -4.72 -4.35 25.93
N LYS A 214 -5.73 -4.39 25.05
CA LYS A 214 -7.03 -5.02 25.34
C LYS A 214 -6.91 -6.53 25.47
N LEU A 215 -6.15 -7.18 24.59
CA LEU A 215 -6.03 -8.62 24.50
C LEU A 215 -5.08 -9.23 25.55
N ASN A 216 -4.15 -8.44 26.09
CA ASN A 216 -3.10 -8.90 26.99
C ASN A 216 -3.09 -8.02 28.26
N PRO A 217 -3.94 -8.32 29.27
CA PRO A 217 -3.92 -7.61 30.54
C PRO A 217 -2.51 -7.56 31.13
N GLY A 218 -2.06 -6.37 31.50
CA GLY A 218 -0.70 -6.11 31.98
C GLY A 218 0.22 -5.45 30.95
N LEU A 219 -0.16 -5.39 29.67
CA LEU A 219 0.48 -4.55 28.65
C LEU A 219 -0.24 -3.21 28.51
N CYS A 220 0.54 -2.17 28.28
CA CYS A 220 0.05 -0.81 28.05
C CYS A 220 0.72 -0.20 26.81
N SER A 221 -0.11 0.38 25.95
CA SER A 221 0.34 1.30 24.91
C SER A 221 0.82 2.59 25.54
N VAL A 222 1.96 3.12 25.13
CA VAL A 222 2.60 4.22 25.87
C VAL A 222 2.01 5.58 25.48
N HIS A 223 1.96 5.91 24.19
CA HIS A 223 1.40 7.20 23.71
C HIS A 223 0.84 7.03 22.28
N PRO A 224 -0.23 6.25 22.10
CA PRO A 224 -0.77 5.92 20.76
C PRO A 224 -1.24 7.16 20.00
N ASP A 225 -1.64 8.23 20.68
CA ASP A 225 -2.08 9.48 20.06
C ASP A 225 -0.92 10.39 19.63
N LYS A 226 0.30 10.08 20.04
CA LYS A 226 1.54 10.79 19.70
C LYS A 226 2.65 9.81 19.32
N PRO A 227 2.52 9.07 18.22
CA PRO A 227 3.53 8.09 17.81
C PRO A 227 4.85 8.78 17.48
N PHE A 228 5.96 8.04 17.62
CA PHE A 228 7.31 8.52 17.27
C PHE A 228 7.45 8.84 15.78
N GLN A 229 6.67 8.19 14.96
CA GLN A 229 6.71 8.33 13.52
C GLN A 229 5.30 8.23 12.96
N TYR A 230 4.95 9.16 12.07
CA TYR A 230 3.74 9.08 11.26
C TYR A 230 3.79 7.85 10.35
N GLY A 231 2.67 7.20 10.16
CA GLY A 231 2.50 6.07 9.26
C GLY A 231 1.08 6.00 8.71
N GLU A 232 0.92 5.21 7.68
CA GLU A 232 -0.36 4.93 7.04
C GLU A 232 -0.47 3.46 6.68
N LYS A 233 -1.70 2.97 6.60
CA LYS A 233 -2.04 1.65 6.07
C LYS A 233 -2.72 1.81 4.72
N ALA A 234 -2.21 1.09 3.74
CA ALA A 234 -2.78 1.00 2.39
C ALA A 234 -2.48 -0.37 1.78
N TRP A 235 -3.16 -0.71 0.71
CA TRP A 235 -2.88 -1.94 0.00
C TRP A 235 -1.84 -1.72 -1.10
N MET A 236 -1.00 -2.72 -1.34
CA MET A 236 -0.13 -2.70 -2.51
C MET A 236 -0.86 -3.27 -3.72
N VAL A 237 -0.74 -2.56 -4.84
CA VAL A 237 -1.23 -2.94 -6.16
C VAL A 237 -0.07 -2.93 -7.16
N PRO A 238 -0.18 -3.59 -8.32
CA PRO A 238 0.91 -3.65 -9.30
C PRO A 238 1.38 -2.26 -9.74
N ARG A 239 2.70 -2.07 -9.74
CA ARG A 239 3.31 -0.82 -10.17
C ARG A 239 3.03 -0.58 -11.66
N GLY A 240 2.53 0.62 -12.00
CA GLY A 240 2.23 1.02 -13.37
C GLY A 240 0.80 0.68 -13.82
N ASP A 241 0.06 -0.12 -13.07
CA ASP A 241 -1.34 -0.43 -13.37
C ASP A 241 -2.28 0.60 -12.75
N VAL A 242 -2.36 1.76 -13.38
CA VAL A 242 -3.22 2.88 -12.92
C VAL A 242 -4.70 2.50 -13.00
N VAL A 243 -5.10 1.67 -13.98
CA VAL A 243 -6.50 1.26 -14.16
C VAL A 243 -6.97 0.46 -12.96
N PHE A 244 -6.20 -0.53 -12.54
CA PHE A 244 -6.54 -1.33 -11.37
C PHE A 244 -6.44 -0.52 -10.08
N GLN A 245 -5.41 0.32 -9.92
CA GLN A 245 -5.28 1.20 -8.75
C GLN A 245 -6.50 2.11 -8.61
N GLN A 246 -6.92 2.79 -9.67
CA GLN A 246 -8.09 3.67 -9.64
C GLN A 246 -9.38 2.92 -9.32
N TYR A 247 -9.54 1.69 -9.81
CA TYR A 247 -10.70 0.87 -9.43
C TYR A 247 -10.72 0.58 -7.93
N VAL A 248 -9.59 0.16 -7.37
CA VAL A 248 -9.50 -0.15 -5.93
C VAL A 248 -9.70 1.11 -5.08
N ASP A 249 -9.13 2.25 -5.48
CA ASP A 249 -9.31 3.53 -4.80
C ASP A 249 -10.77 4.00 -4.84
N GLN A 250 -11.44 3.88 -6.00
CA GLN A 250 -12.85 4.23 -6.13
C GLN A 250 -13.74 3.31 -5.27
N TRP A 251 -13.46 2.00 -5.26
CA TRP A 251 -14.17 1.06 -4.39
C TRP A 251 -13.97 1.42 -2.91
N LEU A 252 -12.73 1.71 -2.48
CA LEU A 252 -12.42 2.08 -1.11
C LEU A 252 -13.15 3.38 -0.70
N HIS A 253 -13.18 4.37 -1.60
CA HIS A 253 -13.94 5.61 -1.40
C HIS A 253 -15.43 5.32 -1.16
N LEU A 254 -16.05 4.49 -1.99
CA LEU A 254 -17.46 4.10 -1.85
C LEU A 254 -17.72 3.29 -0.58
N ALA A 255 -16.84 2.36 -0.22
CA ALA A 255 -16.94 1.60 1.02
C ALA A 255 -16.88 2.50 2.26
N ARG A 256 -16.06 3.56 2.23
CA ARG A 256 -16.03 4.57 3.29
C ARG A 256 -17.29 5.42 3.31
N ALA A 257 -17.71 5.94 2.16
CA ALA A 257 -18.87 6.82 2.05
C ALA A 257 -20.19 6.12 2.44
N SER A 258 -20.31 4.83 2.17
CA SER A 258 -21.48 4.01 2.57
C SER A 258 -21.47 3.57 4.03
N GLY A 259 -20.34 3.73 4.74
CA GLY A 259 -20.17 3.22 6.11
C GLY A 259 -19.78 1.74 6.19
N GLU A 260 -19.58 1.06 5.06
CA GLU A 260 -19.15 -0.36 5.03
C GLU A 260 -17.78 -0.55 5.70
N TYR A 261 -16.80 0.29 5.35
CA TYR A 261 -15.47 0.27 5.99
C TYR A 261 -15.58 0.44 7.51
N GLN A 262 -16.42 1.38 7.98
CA GLN A 262 -16.59 1.63 9.41
C GLN A 262 -17.23 0.42 10.11
N ALA A 263 -18.24 -0.20 9.51
CA ALA A 263 -18.89 -1.39 10.07
C ALA A 263 -17.89 -2.56 10.18
N ILE A 264 -17.06 -2.77 9.15
CA ILE A 264 -16.02 -3.82 9.16
C ILE A 264 -14.97 -3.50 10.23
N SER A 265 -14.47 -2.27 10.28
CA SER A 265 -13.47 -1.85 11.27
C SER A 265 -13.98 -2.02 12.71
N ASP A 266 -15.22 -1.62 12.97
CA ASP A 266 -15.86 -1.73 14.28
C ASP A 266 -16.01 -3.19 14.75
N LYS A 267 -16.30 -4.11 13.84
CA LYS A 267 -16.36 -5.56 14.12
C LYS A 267 -15.06 -6.09 14.75
N TRP A 268 -13.93 -5.53 14.38
CA TRP A 268 -12.60 -6.01 14.80
C TRP A 268 -11.93 -5.18 15.89
N LEU A 269 -12.33 -3.92 16.07
CA LEU A 269 -11.71 -2.99 17.02
C LEU A 269 -12.54 -2.77 18.30
N LYS A 270 -13.85 -2.95 18.25
CA LYS A 270 -14.77 -2.83 19.38
C LYS A 270 -15.01 -4.17 20.07
#